data_94e8c8dc22c4260e01df31c6be37fa3b
#
_entry.id   94e8c8dc22c4260e01df31c6be37fa3b
#
_cell.length_a   1.000
_cell.length_b   1.000
_cell.length_c   1.000
_cell.angle_alpha   90.00
_cell.angle_beta   90.00
_cell.angle_gamma   90.00
#
_symmetry.space_group_name_H-M   'P 1'
#
loop_
_entity.id
_entity.type
_entity.pdbx_description
1 polymer ?
#
loop_
_entity_poly.entity_id
_entity_poly.type
_entity_poly.pdbx_seq_one_letter_code
_entity_poly.pdbx_strand_id
1 'polypeptide(L)'
;MSISNFIQGFIIGSTLILAIGPQNLYVINQGLKKNYILIVVLLCSLSDSLLIVCGIYLSNSLLNLNESLIITMKLIGGIWLILYGLNKIKNSNSHNIENKEFKELSLNKVVFTTLAITYANPHVYLDTVVLLGSISVNFDNKFYFGLGAIVASFVFFFTLGYFSKFLSKYIKSKKVWFYIDNIMGFLMLFYGLFFIFMN
;
A
#
# COMPACT_ATOMS: atom_id res chain seq x y z
N MET A 1 -23.02 -20.67 -6.60
CA MET A 1 -23.10 -19.19 -6.66
C MET A 1 -22.19 -18.49 -5.63
N SER A 2 -22.28 -18.73 -4.32
CA SER A 2 -21.44 -18.02 -3.32
C SER A 2 -19.93 -18.26 -3.45
N ILE A 3 -19.50 -19.51 -3.69
CA ILE A 3 -18.07 -19.85 -3.87
C ILE A 3 -17.50 -19.22 -5.14
N SER A 4 -18.25 -19.18 -6.24
CA SER A 4 -17.84 -18.53 -7.49
C SER A 4 -17.59 -17.03 -7.28
N ASN A 5 -18.51 -16.33 -6.58
CA ASN A 5 -18.35 -14.90 -6.28
C ASN A 5 -17.14 -14.63 -5.37
N PHE A 6 -16.87 -15.51 -4.40
CA PHE A 6 -15.67 -15.42 -3.57
C PHE A 6 -14.39 -15.56 -4.40
N ILE A 7 -14.30 -16.58 -5.26
CA ILE A 7 -13.11 -16.80 -6.11
C ILE A 7 -12.90 -15.59 -7.03
N GLN A 8 -13.96 -15.06 -7.63
CA GLN A 8 -13.89 -13.89 -8.50
C GLN A 8 -13.44 -12.65 -7.72
N GLY A 9 -13.95 -12.42 -6.51
CA GLY A 9 -13.50 -11.35 -5.63
C GLY A 9 -12.02 -11.49 -5.25
N PHE A 10 -11.59 -12.72 -4.95
CA PHE A 10 -10.18 -13.00 -4.66
C PHE A 10 -9.26 -12.72 -5.87
N ILE A 11 -9.63 -13.18 -7.06
CA ILE A 11 -8.82 -12.98 -8.27
C ILE A 11 -8.76 -11.48 -8.63
N ILE A 12 -9.90 -10.81 -8.69
CA ILE A 12 -9.97 -9.39 -9.04
C ILE A 12 -9.27 -8.54 -8.00
N GLY A 13 -9.52 -8.78 -6.71
CA GLY A 13 -8.84 -8.12 -5.61
C GLY A 13 -7.33 -8.30 -5.68
N SER A 14 -6.85 -9.54 -5.88
CA SER A 14 -5.41 -9.82 -6.06
C SER A 14 -4.81 -9.03 -7.24
N THR A 15 -5.52 -8.96 -8.36
CA THR A 15 -5.03 -8.26 -9.56
C THR A 15 -4.84 -6.77 -9.32
N LEU A 16 -5.78 -6.13 -8.61
CA LEU A 16 -5.70 -4.70 -8.30
C LEU A 16 -4.61 -4.41 -7.26
N ILE A 17 -4.51 -5.21 -6.20
CA ILE A 17 -3.53 -5.02 -5.13
C ILE A 17 -2.09 -5.32 -5.59
N LEU A 18 -1.90 -6.19 -6.60
CA LEU A 18 -0.59 -6.49 -7.19
C LEU A 18 0.06 -5.27 -7.86
N ALA A 19 -0.69 -4.25 -8.22
CA ALA A 19 -0.13 -3.00 -8.75
C ALA A 19 0.85 -2.39 -7.73
N ILE A 20 2.13 -2.29 -8.12
CA ILE A 20 3.19 -1.79 -7.24
C ILE A 20 2.96 -0.30 -6.98
N GLY A 21 2.52 0.02 -5.78
CA GLY A 21 2.31 1.38 -5.32
C GLY A 21 3.19 1.76 -4.11
N PRO A 22 3.09 3.00 -3.63
CA PRO A 22 3.84 3.47 -2.46
C PRO A 22 3.65 2.61 -1.20
N GLN A 23 2.45 2.09 -0.98
CA GLN A 23 2.12 1.22 0.15
C GLN A 23 2.91 -0.10 0.06
N ASN A 24 2.92 -0.74 -1.11
CA ASN A 24 3.65 -1.99 -1.34
C ASN A 24 5.16 -1.80 -1.15
N LEU A 25 5.71 -0.69 -1.67
CA LEU A 25 7.13 -0.33 -1.48
C LEU A 25 7.47 -0.14 0.01
N TYR A 26 6.57 0.46 0.78
CA TYR A 26 6.77 0.64 2.22
C TYR A 26 6.76 -0.70 2.96
N VAL A 27 5.82 -1.60 2.65
CA VAL A 27 5.77 -2.96 3.22
C VAL A 27 7.06 -3.73 2.92
N ILE A 28 7.54 -3.68 1.67
CA ILE A 28 8.81 -4.29 1.28
C ILE A 28 9.95 -3.72 2.12
N ASN A 29 10.04 -2.41 2.28
CA ASN A 29 11.09 -1.78 3.05
C ASN A 29 11.08 -2.19 4.52
N GLN A 30 9.90 -2.24 5.15
CA GLN A 30 9.78 -2.69 6.55
C GLN A 30 10.10 -4.18 6.69
N GLY A 31 9.70 -5.00 5.71
CA GLY A 31 10.07 -6.41 5.64
C GLY A 31 11.58 -6.62 5.57
N LEU A 32 12.25 -5.91 4.65
CA LEU A 32 13.72 -5.97 4.50
C LEU A 32 14.45 -5.49 5.75
N LYS A 33 13.94 -4.46 6.45
CA LYS A 33 14.48 -3.94 7.72
C LYS A 33 14.12 -4.81 8.92
N LYS A 34 13.23 -5.78 8.78
CA LYS A 34 12.67 -6.62 9.85
C LYS A 34 11.98 -5.81 10.96
N ASN A 35 11.45 -4.64 10.61
CA ASN A 35 10.92 -3.71 11.59
C ASN A 35 9.39 -3.75 11.61
N TYR A 36 8.80 -4.17 12.72
CA TYR A 36 7.34 -4.23 13.00
C TYR A 36 6.48 -4.80 11.85
N ILE A 37 6.97 -5.83 11.15
CA ILE A 37 6.36 -6.38 9.92
C ILE A 37 4.91 -6.78 10.15
N LEU A 38 4.64 -7.52 11.24
CA LEU A 38 3.28 -7.98 11.56
C LEU A 38 2.31 -6.79 11.67
N ILE A 39 2.74 -5.72 12.34
CA ILE A 39 1.91 -4.53 12.53
C ILE A 39 1.65 -3.84 11.19
N VAL A 40 2.68 -3.70 10.35
CA VAL A 40 2.56 -3.05 9.05
C VAL A 40 1.61 -3.83 8.13
N VAL A 41 1.79 -5.16 8.01
CA VAL A 41 0.93 -5.98 7.13
C VAL A 41 -0.50 -6.03 7.64
N LEU A 42 -0.71 -6.09 8.96
CA LEU A 42 -2.06 -6.02 9.54
C LEU A 42 -2.73 -4.67 9.29
N LEU A 43 -2.02 -3.56 9.51
CA LEU A 43 -2.57 -2.23 9.24
C LEU A 43 -2.94 -2.05 7.77
N CYS A 44 -2.09 -2.48 6.83
CA CYS A 44 -2.39 -2.43 5.41
C CYS A 44 -3.63 -3.28 5.07
N SER A 45 -3.65 -4.55 5.48
CA SER A 45 -4.77 -5.46 5.18
C SER A 45 -6.09 -5.04 5.82
N LEU A 46 -6.06 -4.54 7.06
CA LEU A 46 -7.25 -4.03 7.74
C LEU A 46 -7.77 -2.74 7.10
N SER A 47 -6.86 -1.82 6.72
CA SER A 47 -7.23 -0.61 6.01
C SER A 47 -7.88 -0.90 4.67
N ASP A 48 -7.29 -1.81 3.87
CA ASP A 48 -7.87 -2.24 2.61
C ASP A 48 -9.24 -2.91 2.84
N SER A 49 -9.36 -3.78 3.85
CA SER A 49 -10.63 -4.44 4.19
C SER A 49 -11.73 -3.42 4.48
N LEU A 50 -11.40 -2.39 5.25
CA LEU A 50 -12.34 -1.31 5.56
C LEU A 50 -12.75 -0.56 4.30
N LEU A 51 -11.80 -0.21 3.44
CA LEU A 51 -12.07 0.50 2.19
C LEU A 51 -12.86 -0.38 1.18
N ILE A 52 -12.57 -1.69 1.10
CA ILE A 52 -13.33 -2.64 0.28
C ILE A 52 -14.78 -2.71 0.74
N VAL A 53 -14.99 -2.85 2.05
CA VAL A 53 -16.35 -2.86 2.63
C VAL A 53 -17.07 -1.54 2.31
N CYS A 54 -16.43 -0.40 2.54
CA CYS A 54 -16.98 0.91 2.18
C CYS A 54 -17.32 0.98 0.69
N GLY A 55 -16.43 0.53 -0.20
CA GLY A 55 -16.65 0.53 -1.65
C GLY A 55 -17.86 -0.30 -2.07
N ILE A 56 -17.98 -1.51 -1.52
CA ILE A 56 -19.11 -2.40 -1.84
C ILE A 56 -20.45 -1.85 -1.35
N TYR A 57 -20.50 -1.30 -0.13
CA TYR A 57 -21.73 -0.74 0.43
C TYR A 57 -22.11 0.60 -0.19
N LEU A 58 -21.12 1.43 -0.52
CA LEU A 58 -21.33 2.75 -1.10
C LEU A 58 -21.35 2.74 -2.64
N SER A 59 -21.22 1.57 -3.28
CA SER A 59 -21.08 1.44 -4.74
C SER A 59 -22.12 2.20 -5.55
N ASN A 60 -23.35 2.26 -5.07
CA ASN A 60 -24.45 2.98 -5.74
C ASN A 60 -24.34 4.51 -5.60
N SER A 61 -23.62 5.02 -4.58
CA SER A 61 -23.48 6.46 -4.30
C SER A 61 -22.14 7.00 -4.78
N LEU A 62 -21.15 6.13 -5.03
CA LEU A 62 -19.78 6.51 -5.40
C LEU A 62 -19.65 7.01 -6.85
N LEU A 63 -20.63 6.76 -7.69
CA LEU A 63 -20.68 7.29 -9.06
C LEU A 63 -20.74 8.83 -9.08
N ASN A 64 -21.00 9.49 -7.93
CA ASN A 64 -21.08 10.93 -7.75
C ASN A 64 -19.99 11.47 -6.81
N LEU A 65 -18.79 10.86 -6.77
CA LEU A 65 -17.67 11.43 -5.98
C LEU A 65 -17.38 12.84 -6.47
N ASN A 66 -17.34 13.78 -5.53
CA ASN A 66 -17.03 15.17 -5.81
C ASN A 66 -15.59 15.26 -6.34
N GLU A 67 -15.43 15.74 -7.56
CA GLU A 67 -14.15 15.89 -8.26
C GLU A 67 -13.14 16.69 -7.43
N SER A 68 -13.61 17.71 -6.70
CA SER A 68 -12.79 18.50 -5.77
C SER A 68 -12.17 17.67 -4.64
N LEU A 69 -12.88 16.65 -4.15
CA LEU A 69 -12.37 15.76 -3.11
C LEU A 69 -11.22 14.90 -3.65
N ILE A 70 -11.37 14.35 -4.85
CA ILE A 70 -10.34 13.55 -5.51
C ILE A 70 -9.07 14.37 -5.75
N ILE A 71 -9.22 15.61 -6.24
CA ILE A 71 -8.10 16.54 -6.48
C ILE A 71 -7.38 16.85 -5.15
N THR A 72 -8.12 17.13 -4.09
CA THR A 72 -7.53 17.42 -2.77
C THR A 72 -6.73 16.24 -2.24
N MET A 73 -7.25 15.01 -2.37
CA MET A 73 -6.55 13.81 -1.96
C MET A 73 -5.27 13.57 -2.78
N LYS A 74 -5.32 13.79 -4.11
CA LYS A 74 -4.15 13.70 -4.98
C LYS A 74 -3.05 14.69 -4.56
N LEU A 75 -3.42 15.93 -4.25
CA LEU A 75 -2.47 16.96 -3.83
C LEU A 75 -1.82 16.63 -2.48
N ILE A 76 -2.61 16.31 -1.46
CA ILE A 76 -2.11 15.99 -0.12
C ILE A 76 -1.22 14.74 -0.18
N GLY A 77 -1.70 13.67 -0.82
CA GLY A 77 -0.96 12.43 -0.97
C GLY A 77 0.31 12.59 -1.80
N GLY A 78 0.23 13.35 -2.90
CA GLY A 78 1.37 13.64 -3.76
C GLY A 78 2.47 14.41 -3.03
N ILE A 79 2.12 15.48 -2.32
CA ILE A 79 3.08 16.26 -1.50
C ILE A 79 3.73 15.35 -0.43
N TRP A 80 2.93 14.56 0.28
CA TRP A 80 3.44 13.62 1.28
C TRP A 80 4.45 12.64 0.69
N LEU A 81 4.14 12.03 -0.47
CA LEU A 81 5.03 11.08 -1.12
C LEU A 81 6.34 11.74 -1.59
N ILE A 82 6.28 12.97 -2.10
CA ILE A 82 7.47 13.74 -2.48
C ILE A 82 8.37 13.96 -1.25
N LEU A 83 7.81 14.46 -0.16
CA LEU A 83 8.56 14.71 1.06
C LEU A 83 9.17 13.42 1.64
N TYR A 84 8.42 12.33 1.62
CA TYR A 84 8.90 11.03 2.08
C TYR A 84 10.03 10.49 1.17
N GLY A 85 9.87 10.58 -0.15
CA GLY A 85 10.86 10.15 -1.14
C GLY A 85 12.17 10.94 -1.03
N LEU A 86 12.10 12.27 -0.91
CA LEU A 86 13.25 13.13 -0.70
C LEU A 86 14.01 12.77 0.59
N ASN A 87 13.27 12.58 1.70
CA ASN A 87 13.87 12.20 2.96
C ASN A 87 14.56 10.83 2.89
N LYS A 88 13.99 9.91 2.11
CA LYS A 88 14.56 8.58 1.93
C LYS A 88 15.87 8.62 1.13
N ILE A 89 15.92 9.38 0.04
CA ILE A 89 17.13 9.58 -0.77
C ILE A 89 18.22 10.29 0.05
N LYS A 90 17.86 11.36 0.77
CA LYS A 90 18.80 12.10 1.61
C LYS A 90 19.47 11.19 2.66
N ASN A 91 18.72 10.26 3.24
CA ASN A 91 19.20 9.38 4.29
C ASN A 91 19.79 8.06 3.77
N SER A 92 19.84 7.84 2.45
CA SER A 92 20.32 6.58 1.86
C SER A 92 21.81 6.28 2.17
N ASN A 93 22.63 7.33 2.36
CA ASN A 93 24.05 7.19 2.71
C ASN A 93 24.32 6.92 4.21
N SER A 94 23.31 7.08 5.07
CA SER A 94 23.48 7.02 6.53
C SER A 94 23.46 5.60 7.13
N HIS A 95 23.42 4.57 6.28
CA HIS A 95 23.50 3.17 6.74
C HIS A 95 24.92 2.81 7.19
N ASN A 96 25.27 3.10 8.46
CA ASN A 96 26.48 2.57 9.07
C ASN A 96 26.25 1.09 9.44
N ILE A 97 26.85 0.19 8.64
CA ILE A 97 26.76 -1.28 8.84
C ILE A 97 27.63 -1.74 10.02
N GLU A 98 28.60 -0.93 10.47
CA GLU A 98 29.50 -1.29 11.57
C GLU A 98 28.76 -1.46 12.91
N ASN A 99 27.68 -0.75 13.12
CA ASN A 99 26.73 -1.03 14.21
C ASN A 99 25.46 -1.61 13.60
N LYS A 100 25.28 -2.92 13.67
CA LYS A 100 24.16 -3.73 13.17
C LYS A 100 22.75 -3.33 13.64
N GLU A 101 22.57 -2.15 14.15
CA GLU A 101 21.29 -1.61 14.55
C GLU A 101 20.82 -0.63 13.46
N PHE A 102 20.00 -1.15 12.51
CA PHE A 102 19.03 -0.26 11.87
C PHE A 102 18.35 0.49 13.02
N LYS A 103 18.53 1.81 13.07
CA LYS A 103 17.86 2.63 14.09
C LYS A 103 16.39 2.26 14.05
N GLU A 104 15.95 1.45 15.00
CA GLU A 104 14.58 0.98 15.04
C GLU A 104 13.68 2.20 15.08
N LEU A 105 12.84 2.31 14.07
CA LEU A 105 11.82 3.35 14.08
C LEU A 105 10.91 3.04 15.27
N SER A 106 10.53 4.05 16.03
CA SER A 106 9.54 3.84 17.10
C SER A 106 8.24 3.29 16.50
N LEU A 107 7.55 2.44 17.23
CA LEU A 107 6.27 1.86 16.84
C LEU A 107 5.29 2.94 16.33
N ASN A 108 5.16 4.04 17.06
CA ASN A 108 4.27 5.15 16.71
C ASN A 108 4.60 5.73 15.33
N LYS A 109 5.90 5.87 15.02
CA LYS A 109 6.33 6.37 13.71
C LYS A 109 6.00 5.39 12.60
N VAL A 110 6.17 4.08 12.82
CA VAL A 110 5.82 3.04 11.85
C VAL A 110 4.31 3.02 11.59
N VAL A 111 3.50 3.02 12.65
CA VAL A 111 2.03 3.06 12.55
C VAL A 111 1.57 4.31 11.80
N PHE A 112 2.02 5.50 12.22
CA PHE A 112 1.66 6.75 11.57
C PHE A 112 2.04 6.76 10.08
N THR A 113 3.28 6.32 9.76
CA THR A 113 3.75 6.29 8.36
C THR A 113 2.94 5.30 7.53
N THR A 114 2.61 4.11 8.08
CA THR A 114 1.79 3.12 7.39
C THR A 114 0.42 3.70 7.05
N LEU A 115 -0.26 4.28 8.03
CA LEU A 115 -1.58 4.88 7.84
C LEU A 115 -1.52 6.07 6.87
N ALA A 116 -0.50 6.94 7.00
CA ALA A 116 -0.32 8.09 6.13
C ALA A 116 -0.11 7.65 4.66
N ILE A 117 0.77 6.67 4.40
CA ILE A 117 1.01 6.16 3.03
C ILE A 117 -0.25 5.47 2.49
N THR A 118 -1.00 4.77 3.32
CA THR A 118 -2.24 4.11 2.90
C THR A 118 -3.33 5.13 2.58
N TYR A 119 -3.67 5.99 3.54
CA TYR A 119 -4.83 6.89 3.40
C TYR A 119 -4.55 8.18 2.63
N ALA A 120 -3.30 8.63 2.52
CA ALA A 120 -2.93 9.73 1.64
C ALA A 120 -2.70 9.28 0.18
N ASN A 121 -2.76 7.98 -0.10
CA ASN A 121 -2.59 7.43 -1.44
C ASN A 121 -3.93 7.37 -2.19
N PRO A 122 -4.18 8.21 -3.20
CA PRO A 122 -5.44 8.21 -3.94
C PRO A 122 -5.69 6.90 -4.69
N HIS A 123 -4.65 6.17 -5.12
CA HIS A 123 -4.82 4.88 -5.79
C HIS A 123 -5.52 3.84 -4.92
N VAL A 124 -5.27 3.84 -3.62
CA VAL A 124 -5.94 2.88 -2.72
C VAL A 124 -7.46 3.05 -2.76
N TYR A 125 -7.95 4.29 -2.81
CA TYR A 125 -9.39 4.56 -2.94
C TYR A 125 -9.93 4.20 -4.32
N LEU A 126 -9.16 4.48 -5.37
CA LEU A 126 -9.56 4.12 -6.74
C LEU A 126 -9.69 2.61 -6.89
N ASP A 127 -8.73 1.86 -6.38
CA ASP A 127 -8.71 0.41 -6.52
C ASP A 127 -9.73 -0.30 -5.62
N THR A 128 -9.80 0.10 -4.34
CA THR A 128 -10.62 -0.61 -3.36
C THR A 128 -12.05 -0.07 -3.29
N VAL A 129 -12.23 1.25 -3.31
CA VAL A 129 -13.55 1.86 -3.15
C VAL A 129 -14.24 1.97 -4.49
N VAL A 130 -13.58 2.57 -5.50
CA VAL A 130 -14.22 2.86 -6.78
C VAL A 130 -14.26 1.62 -7.66
N LEU A 131 -13.12 1.00 -7.98
CA LEU A 131 -13.08 -0.12 -8.93
C LEU A 131 -13.72 -1.38 -8.34
N LEU A 132 -13.28 -1.85 -7.17
CA LEU A 132 -13.90 -3.04 -6.55
C LEU A 132 -15.36 -2.78 -6.23
N GLY A 133 -15.73 -1.60 -5.74
CA GLY A 133 -17.11 -1.21 -5.50
C GLY A 133 -17.96 -1.28 -6.76
N SER A 134 -17.51 -0.69 -7.86
CA SER A 134 -18.22 -0.70 -9.15
C SER A 134 -18.33 -2.09 -9.74
N ILE A 135 -17.27 -2.89 -9.68
CA ILE A 135 -17.27 -4.27 -10.17
C ILE A 135 -18.23 -5.14 -9.35
N SER A 136 -18.30 -4.90 -8.03
CA SER A 136 -19.15 -5.68 -7.12
C SER A 136 -20.64 -5.66 -7.49
N VAL A 137 -21.10 -4.63 -8.19
CA VAL A 137 -22.51 -4.48 -8.62
C VAL A 137 -22.92 -5.60 -9.58
N ASN A 138 -21.98 -6.15 -10.34
CA ASN A 138 -22.24 -7.21 -11.32
C ASN A 138 -22.38 -8.61 -10.70
N PHE A 139 -22.24 -8.73 -9.37
CA PHE A 139 -22.30 -10.02 -8.68
C PHE A 139 -23.56 -10.13 -7.83
N ASP A 140 -24.25 -11.26 -7.95
CA ASP A 140 -25.48 -11.54 -7.20
C ASP A 140 -25.27 -11.50 -5.68
N ASN A 141 -24.07 -11.91 -5.23
CA ASN A 141 -23.71 -11.90 -3.82
C ASN A 141 -22.44 -11.09 -3.57
N LYS A 142 -22.64 -9.77 -3.40
CA LYS A 142 -21.58 -8.81 -3.12
C LYS A 142 -20.79 -9.13 -1.84
N PHE A 143 -21.42 -9.76 -0.85
CA PHE A 143 -20.78 -10.13 0.40
C PHE A 143 -19.65 -11.15 0.18
N TYR A 144 -19.91 -12.23 -0.54
CA TYR A 144 -18.89 -13.23 -0.84
C TYR A 144 -17.80 -12.68 -1.77
N PHE A 145 -18.16 -11.82 -2.72
CA PHE A 145 -17.20 -11.10 -3.55
C PHE A 145 -16.26 -10.26 -2.68
N GLY A 146 -16.79 -9.47 -1.77
CA GLY A 146 -16.01 -8.64 -0.84
C GLY A 146 -15.11 -9.47 0.09
N LEU A 147 -15.62 -10.58 0.62
CA LEU A 147 -14.82 -11.51 1.42
C LEU A 147 -13.63 -12.06 0.61
N GLY A 148 -13.83 -12.40 -0.66
CA GLY A 148 -12.75 -12.84 -1.54
C GLY A 148 -11.67 -11.77 -1.70
N ALA A 149 -12.06 -10.52 -1.96
CA ALA A 149 -11.13 -9.40 -2.10
C ALA A 149 -10.39 -9.08 -0.80
N ILE A 150 -11.07 -9.15 0.35
CA ILE A 150 -10.45 -8.98 1.68
C ILE A 150 -9.39 -10.06 1.92
N VAL A 151 -9.73 -11.33 1.69
CA VAL A 151 -8.78 -12.44 1.84
C VAL A 151 -7.57 -12.26 0.90
N ALA A 152 -7.80 -11.77 -0.33
CA ALA A 152 -6.72 -11.45 -1.26
C ALA A 152 -5.76 -10.41 -0.67
N SER A 153 -6.27 -9.33 -0.05
CA SER A 153 -5.44 -8.31 0.59
C SER A 153 -4.59 -8.89 1.73
N PHE A 154 -5.19 -9.69 2.62
CA PHE A 154 -4.42 -10.35 3.68
C PHE A 154 -3.33 -11.26 3.11
N VAL A 155 -3.67 -12.16 2.19
CA VAL A 155 -2.70 -13.08 1.57
C VAL A 155 -1.57 -12.30 0.92
N PHE A 156 -1.89 -11.24 0.19
CA PHE A 156 -0.90 -10.42 -0.51
C PHE A 156 0.06 -9.73 0.46
N PHE A 157 -0.44 -8.95 1.43
CA PHE A 157 0.44 -8.19 2.33
C PHE A 157 1.26 -9.09 3.26
N PHE A 158 0.68 -10.18 3.74
CA PHE A 158 1.43 -11.15 4.54
C PHE A 158 2.54 -11.79 3.69
N THR A 159 2.23 -12.23 2.48
CA THR A 159 3.23 -12.79 1.57
C THR A 159 4.32 -11.76 1.27
N LEU A 160 3.95 -10.54 0.89
CA LEU A 160 4.89 -9.48 0.54
C LEU A 160 5.82 -9.11 1.70
N GLY A 161 5.25 -8.89 2.89
CA GLY A 161 6.03 -8.51 4.08
C GLY A 161 6.98 -9.60 4.56
N TYR A 162 6.49 -10.83 4.67
CA TYR A 162 7.33 -11.95 5.15
C TYR A 162 8.30 -12.46 4.09
N PHE A 163 7.95 -12.42 2.81
CA PHE A 163 8.88 -12.71 1.72
C PHE A 163 10.02 -11.68 1.69
N SER A 164 9.70 -10.40 1.85
CA SER A 164 10.72 -9.34 1.97
C SER A 164 11.62 -9.56 3.20
N LYS A 165 11.04 -9.96 4.34
CA LYS A 165 11.82 -10.37 5.53
C LYS A 165 12.77 -11.53 5.22
N PHE A 166 12.28 -12.53 4.49
CA PHE A 166 13.12 -13.67 4.09
C PHE A 166 14.28 -13.22 3.20
N LEU A 167 14.01 -12.34 2.22
CA LEU A 167 15.04 -11.80 1.32
C LEU A 167 16.08 -10.96 2.06
N SER A 168 15.75 -10.34 3.19
CA SER A 168 16.66 -9.48 3.95
C SER A 168 17.95 -10.17 4.37
N LYS A 169 17.94 -11.50 4.55
CA LYS A 169 19.13 -12.28 4.91
C LYS A 169 20.20 -12.30 3.81
N TYR A 170 19.80 -12.08 2.55
CA TYR A 170 20.69 -12.02 1.40
C TYR A 170 21.21 -10.61 1.13
N ILE A 171 20.55 -9.58 1.68
CA ILE A 171 20.87 -8.17 1.47
C ILE A 171 21.74 -7.68 2.64
N LYS A 172 23.06 -7.94 2.55
CA LYS A 172 24.03 -7.62 3.60
C LYS A 172 24.94 -6.43 3.28
N SER A 173 24.95 -5.97 2.03
CA SER A 173 25.86 -4.93 1.57
C SER A 173 25.27 -3.52 1.77
N LYS A 174 26.07 -2.59 2.31
CA LYS A 174 25.74 -1.16 2.39
C LYS A 174 25.35 -0.58 1.02
N LYS A 175 26.09 -0.99 -0.01
CA LYS A 175 25.87 -0.55 -1.39
C LYS A 175 24.48 -0.98 -1.89
N VAL A 176 24.04 -2.21 -1.56
CA VAL A 176 22.71 -2.70 -1.93
C VAL A 176 21.61 -1.91 -1.21
N TRP A 177 21.78 -1.62 0.08
CA TRP A 177 20.83 -0.77 0.83
C TRP A 177 20.74 0.66 0.27
N PHE A 178 21.87 1.23 -0.10
CA PHE A 178 21.91 2.54 -0.78
C PHE A 178 21.06 2.52 -2.06
N TYR A 179 21.21 1.50 -2.91
CA TYR A 179 20.41 1.38 -4.12
C TYR A 179 18.91 1.15 -3.83
N ILE A 180 18.57 0.29 -2.87
CA ILE A 180 17.18 0.04 -2.47
C ILE A 180 16.52 1.34 -2.01
N ASP A 181 17.16 2.08 -1.11
CA ASP A 181 16.56 3.32 -0.58
C ASP A 181 16.44 4.41 -1.65
N ASN A 182 17.42 4.51 -2.57
CA ASN A 182 17.32 5.45 -3.69
C ASN A 182 16.22 5.05 -4.68
N ILE A 183 16.15 3.78 -5.09
CA ILE A 183 15.09 3.30 -6.00
C ILE A 183 13.71 3.56 -5.38
N MET A 184 13.51 3.19 -4.11
CA MET A 184 12.24 3.45 -3.42
C MET A 184 11.94 4.95 -3.31
N GLY A 185 12.94 5.76 -2.99
CA GLY A 185 12.79 7.22 -2.92
C GLY A 185 12.40 7.82 -4.27
N PHE A 186 13.06 7.42 -5.36
CA PHE A 186 12.72 7.86 -6.71
C PHE A 186 11.33 7.41 -7.14
N LEU A 187 10.93 6.16 -6.85
CA LEU A 187 9.57 5.68 -7.15
C LEU A 187 8.52 6.49 -6.38
N MET A 188 8.76 6.81 -5.11
CA MET A 188 7.86 7.65 -4.32
C MET A 188 7.78 9.08 -4.86
N LEU A 189 8.90 9.67 -5.32
CA LEU A 189 8.90 10.95 -6.01
C LEU A 189 8.09 10.88 -7.31
N PHE A 190 8.31 9.85 -8.10
CA PHE A 190 7.56 9.63 -9.34
C PHE A 190 6.05 9.55 -9.08
N TYR A 191 5.61 8.72 -8.13
CA TYR A 191 4.20 8.62 -7.75
C TYR A 191 3.65 9.94 -7.19
N GLY A 192 4.42 10.65 -6.38
CA GLY A 192 4.01 11.95 -5.84
C GLY A 192 3.78 13.00 -6.94
N LEU A 193 4.69 13.09 -7.91
CA LEU A 193 4.54 13.95 -9.09
C LEU A 193 3.40 13.48 -9.98
N PHE A 194 3.28 12.19 -10.21
CA PHE A 194 2.18 11.59 -10.98
C PHE A 194 0.83 11.99 -10.40
N PHE A 195 0.64 11.92 -9.08
CA PHE A 195 -0.63 12.29 -8.44
C PHE A 195 -0.96 13.77 -8.55
N ILE A 196 0.07 14.65 -8.58
CA ILE A 196 -0.13 16.10 -8.67
C ILE A 196 -0.41 16.53 -10.12
N PHE A 197 0.29 15.96 -11.11
CA PHE A 197 0.29 16.46 -12.48
C PHE A 197 -0.55 15.64 -13.46
N MET A 198 -0.89 14.37 -13.17
CA MET A 198 -1.80 13.61 -14.01
C MET A 198 -3.24 13.73 -13.50
N ASN A 199 -4.00 14.56 -14.20
CA ASN A 199 -5.46 14.66 -14.10
C ASN A 199 -6.13 13.43 -14.67
#